data_7fe194a44763f9fa396ae79d5cad05e2
#
_entry.id   7fe194a44763f9fa396ae79d5cad05e2
#
_cell.length_a   1.000
_cell.length_b   1.000
_cell.length_c   1.000
_cell.angle_alpha   90.00
_cell.angle_beta   90.00
_cell.angle_gamma   90.00
#
_symmetry.space_group_name_H-M   'P 1'
#
loop_
_entity.id
_entity.type
_entity.pdbx_description
1 polymer ?
#
loop_
_entity_poly.entity_id
_entity_poly.type
_entity_poly.pdbx_seq_one_letter_code
_entity_poly.pdbx_strand_id
1 'polypeptide(L)'
;MKNLLQRGLLALSLLAGLVGAQAASDDILSHRCMTVAPEPSERARIDERLMSFLRDRHARGLTTARSPGSVSIPVWIHVINQGSGAANGDVPQSQIDDQITVLNAAYASTPFRFELAGVDRTTNPAWFAMTPGSTAESQAKKALRRGDAETLNLYTANPSGGLLGWATFPSDYSRAPTQDGVVVLYSSVPGGGSAPYDEGDTGTHEIGHWLG
;
A
#
# COMPACT_ATOMS: atom_id res chain seq x y z
N MET A 1 -39.56 -22.11 52.83
CA MET A 1 -38.32 -21.36 53.14
C MET A 1 -37.13 -22.23 52.75
N LYS A 2 -36.41 -21.93 51.75
CA LYS A 2 -35.13 -22.37 51.25
C LYS A 2 -35.15 -22.42 49.72
N ASN A 3 -34.15 -21.78 49.14
CA ASN A 3 -33.67 -21.78 47.75
C ASN A 3 -34.08 -20.55 46.93
N LEU A 4 -33.40 -19.43 47.27
CA LEU A 4 -33.22 -18.31 46.36
C LEU A 4 -31.78 -17.75 46.57
N LEU A 5 -30.76 -18.49 46.11
CA LEU A 5 -29.36 -18.04 46.11
C LEU A 5 -28.49 -19.00 45.27
N GLN A 6 -28.68 -18.98 43.92
CA GLN A 6 -27.69 -19.56 42.96
C GLN A 6 -28.05 -19.19 41.51
N ARG A 7 -28.10 -17.90 41.21
CA ARG A 7 -28.06 -17.43 39.80
C ARG A 7 -27.37 -16.07 39.77
N GLY A 8 -26.05 -16.08 39.77
CA GLY A 8 -25.33 -14.81 39.72
C GLY A 8 -23.83 -14.99 39.63
N LEU A 9 -23.33 -15.81 38.69
CA LEU A 9 -21.87 -15.89 38.40
C LEU A 9 -21.63 -16.65 37.07
N LEU A 10 -22.10 -16.13 35.95
CA LEU A 10 -21.76 -16.65 34.63
C LEU A 10 -21.97 -15.61 33.51
N ALA A 11 -21.47 -14.41 33.71
CA ALA A 11 -21.52 -13.38 32.66
C ALA A 11 -20.28 -12.45 32.61
N LEU A 12 -19.09 -12.94 33.03
CA LEU A 12 -17.89 -12.09 33.02
C LEU A 12 -16.67 -12.71 32.35
N SER A 13 -16.83 -13.73 31.53
CA SER A 13 -15.68 -14.38 30.87
C SER A 13 -15.67 -14.31 29.33
N LEU A 14 -16.56 -13.57 28.69
CA LEU A 14 -16.58 -13.48 27.20
C LEU A 14 -16.03 -12.16 26.63
N LEU A 15 -15.67 -11.16 27.43
CA LEU A 15 -15.10 -9.90 26.89
C LEU A 15 -13.56 -9.89 26.77
N ALA A 16 -12.87 -10.80 27.41
CA ALA A 16 -11.40 -10.83 27.34
C ALA A 16 -10.83 -11.45 26.07
N GLY A 17 -11.63 -12.21 25.32
CA GLY A 17 -11.17 -12.89 24.11
C GLY A 17 -11.11 -12.02 22.85
N LEU A 18 -11.91 -10.96 22.76
CA LEU A 18 -11.96 -10.09 21.57
C LEU A 18 -10.81 -9.08 21.50
N VAL A 19 -10.33 -8.59 22.65
CA VAL A 19 -9.24 -7.61 22.67
C VAL A 19 -7.89 -8.26 22.31
N GLY A 20 -7.71 -9.53 22.68
CA GLY A 20 -6.48 -10.26 22.34
C GLY A 20 -6.35 -10.64 20.87
N ALA A 21 -7.48 -10.88 20.17
CA ALA A 21 -7.47 -11.22 18.74
C ALA A 21 -7.17 -9.99 17.86
N GLN A 22 -7.66 -8.81 18.25
CA GLN A 22 -7.40 -7.56 17.54
C GLN A 22 -5.92 -7.15 17.64
N ALA A 23 -5.35 -7.19 18.85
CA ALA A 23 -3.95 -6.84 19.08
C ALA A 23 -2.97 -7.80 18.35
N ALA A 24 -3.31 -9.09 18.26
CA ALA A 24 -2.50 -10.07 17.53
C ALA A 24 -2.57 -9.88 15.99
N SER A 25 -3.72 -9.44 15.46
CA SER A 25 -3.86 -9.14 14.02
C SER A 25 -3.13 -7.86 13.62
N ASP A 26 -3.14 -6.84 14.46
CA ASP A 26 -2.43 -5.58 14.23
C ASP A 26 -0.90 -5.76 14.29
N ASP A 27 -0.40 -6.62 15.17
CA ASP A 27 1.03 -6.94 15.29
C ASP A 27 1.54 -7.74 14.07
N ILE A 28 0.76 -8.70 13.57
CA ILE A 28 1.11 -9.47 12.36
C ILE A 28 1.13 -8.57 11.11
N LEU A 29 0.22 -7.62 11.00
CA LEU A 29 0.18 -6.67 9.88
C LEU A 29 1.33 -5.67 9.94
N SER A 30 1.71 -5.20 11.13
CA SER A 30 2.83 -4.26 11.32
C SER A 30 4.19 -4.81 10.89
N HIS A 31 4.38 -6.14 10.96
CA HIS A 31 5.62 -6.80 10.50
C HIS A 31 5.65 -7.08 8.98
N ARG A 32 4.55 -6.90 8.26
CA ARG A 32 4.44 -7.19 6.81
C ARG A 32 4.42 -5.96 5.93
N CYS A 33 4.01 -4.82 6.47
CA CYS A 33 4.11 -3.50 5.86
C CYS A 33 5.22 -2.71 6.55
N MET A 34 6.20 -2.25 5.79
CA MET A 34 7.32 -1.43 6.32
C MET A 34 7.18 0.05 5.94
N THR A 35 5.98 0.50 5.65
CA THR A 35 5.68 1.91 5.49
C THR A 35 5.74 2.59 6.85
N VAL A 36 6.72 3.49 7.02
CA VAL A 36 6.95 4.19 8.27
C VAL A 36 6.00 5.39 8.34
N ALA A 37 5.03 5.33 9.25
CA ALA A 37 4.12 6.46 9.47
C ALA A 37 4.88 7.73 9.87
N PRO A 38 4.45 8.91 9.41
CA PRO A 38 5.07 10.17 9.81
C PRO A 38 5.01 10.37 11.33
N GLU A 39 6.07 10.94 11.90
CA GLU A 39 6.12 11.31 13.31
C GLU A 39 4.96 12.25 13.69
N PRO A 40 4.47 12.23 14.93
CA PRO A 40 3.31 13.02 15.35
C PRO A 40 3.43 14.51 15.01
N SER A 41 4.63 15.08 15.13
CA SER A 41 4.90 16.49 14.80
C SER A 41 4.82 16.76 13.30
N GLU A 42 5.24 15.82 12.46
CA GLU A 42 5.13 15.95 11.01
C GLU A 42 3.67 15.76 10.55
N ARG A 43 2.96 14.82 11.15
CA ARG A 43 1.53 14.62 10.93
C ARG A 43 0.74 15.91 11.22
N ALA A 44 1.00 16.55 12.36
CA ALA A 44 0.37 17.83 12.71
C ALA A 44 0.63 18.93 11.66
N ARG A 45 1.84 19.00 11.10
CA ARG A 45 2.15 19.95 10.02
C ARG A 45 1.43 19.62 8.71
N ILE A 46 1.28 18.32 8.38
CA ILE A 46 0.53 17.86 7.21
C ILE A 46 -0.93 18.27 7.37
N ASP A 47 -1.53 18.01 8.53
CA ASP A 47 -2.91 18.36 8.84
C ASP A 47 -3.13 19.88 8.76
N GLU A 48 -2.23 20.70 9.32
CA GLU A 48 -2.32 22.15 9.25
C GLU A 48 -2.30 22.66 7.79
N ARG A 49 -1.40 22.14 6.96
CA ARG A 49 -1.34 22.48 5.54
C ARG A 49 -2.60 22.08 4.79
N LEU A 50 -3.11 20.87 5.04
CA LEU A 50 -4.35 20.39 4.45
C LEU A 50 -5.54 21.29 4.85
N MET A 51 -5.68 21.59 6.13
CA MET A 51 -6.76 22.43 6.64
C MET A 51 -6.65 23.89 6.10
N SER A 52 -5.45 24.40 5.91
CA SER A 52 -5.23 25.70 5.27
C SER A 52 -5.67 25.68 3.81
N PHE A 53 -5.29 24.67 3.05
CA PHE A 53 -5.69 24.45 1.67
C PHE A 53 -7.23 24.35 1.52
N LEU A 54 -7.88 23.56 2.39
CA LEU A 54 -9.34 23.40 2.37
C LEU A 54 -10.06 24.72 2.69
N ARG A 55 -9.58 25.50 3.65
CA ARG A 55 -10.13 26.83 3.96
C ARG A 55 -10.02 27.78 2.78
N ASP A 56 -8.85 27.83 2.12
CA ASP A 56 -8.64 28.68 0.94
C ASP A 56 -9.59 28.30 -0.22
N ARG A 57 -9.73 27.00 -0.51
CA ARG A 57 -10.69 26.51 -1.51
C ARG A 57 -12.11 26.89 -1.16
N HIS A 58 -12.51 26.71 0.09
CA HIS A 58 -13.86 27.09 0.56
C HIS A 58 -14.11 28.60 0.42
N ALA A 59 -13.13 29.43 0.80
CA ALA A 59 -13.22 30.89 0.66
C ALA A 59 -13.38 31.35 -0.80
N ARG A 60 -12.86 30.55 -1.76
CA ARG A 60 -13.03 30.78 -3.22
C ARG A 60 -14.31 30.16 -3.80
N GLY A 61 -15.17 29.57 -2.98
CA GLY A 61 -16.39 28.87 -3.44
C GLY A 61 -16.11 27.58 -4.22
N LEU A 62 -14.91 27.00 -4.11
CA LEU A 62 -14.53 25.77 -4.80
C LEU A 62 -14.91 24.57 -3.96
N THR A 63 -15.69 23.65 -4.54
CA THR A 63 -15.96 22.36 -3.91
C THR A 63 -14.71 21.51 -3.82
N THR A 64 -14.57 20.74 -2.73
CA THR A 64 -13.57 19.69 -2.56
C THR A 64 -14.11 18.31 -2.92
N ALA A 65 -15.43 18.18 -3.01
CA ALA A 65 -16.06 16.92 -3.41
C ALA A 65 -15.76 16.62 -4.90
N ARG A 66 -15.28 15.41 -5.14
CA ARG A 66 -15.04 14.88 -6.48
C ARG A 66 -15.90 13.63 -6.67
N SER A 67 -16.41 13.43 -7.88
CA SER A 67 -17.15 12.21 -8.21
C SER A 67 -16.23 10.99 -8.21
N PRO A 68 -16.73 9.81 -7.87
CA PRO A 68 -15.97 8.57 -8.00
C PRO A 68 -15.35 8.43 -9.41
N GLY A 69 -14.09 8.00 -9.47
CA GLY A 69 -13.34 7.79 -10.70
C GLY A 69 -12.99 9.04 -11.49
N SER A 70 -13.18 10.26 -10.94
CA SER A 70 -12.93 11.54 -11.65
C SER A 70 -11.46 11.96 -11.70
N VAL A 71 -10.57 11.24 -10.99
CA VAL A 71 -9.12 11.47 -10.97
C VAL A 71 -8.43 10.22 -11.51
N SER A 72 -7.98 10.28 -12.77
CA SER A 72 -7.19 9.20 -13.35
C SER A 72 -5.74 9.28 -12.87
N ILE A 73 -5.23 8.15 -12.38
CA ILE A 73 -3.84 7.98 -11.92
C ILE A 73 -3.14 7.04 -12.90
N PRO A 74 -2.17 7.54 -13.69
CA PRO A 74 -1.37 6.68 -14.54
C PRO A 74 -0.46 5.80 -13.69
N VAL A 75 -0.45 4.49 -13.96
CA VAL A 75 0.34 3.48 -13.22
C VAL A 75 1.41 2.91 -14.12
N TRP A 76 2.67 3.05 -13.70
CA TRP A 76 3.79 2.29 -14.24
C TRP A 76 4.09 1.10 -13.36
N ILE A 77 4.16 -0.10 -13.93
CA ILE A 77 4.52 -1.32 -13.21
C ILE A 77 5.92 -1.76 -13.66
N HIS A 78 6.84 -1.78 -12.70
CA HIS A 78 8.24 -2.17 -12.88
C HIS A 78 8.43 -3.59 -12.38
N VAL A 79 8.40 -4.56 -13.29
CA VAL A 79 8.63 -5.98 -12.96
C VAL A 79 10.12 -6.22 -12.82
N ILE A 80 10.58 -6.31 -11.57
CA ILE A 80 11.99 -6.62 -11.27
C ILE A 80 12.08 -8.11 -10.96
N ASN A 81 13.00 -8.80 -11.62
CA ASN A 81 13.13 -10.25 -11.52
C ASN A 81 14.61 -10.70 -11.44
N GLN A 82 14.83 -11.96 -11.08
CA GLN A 82 16.15 -12.59 -11.08
C GLN A 82 16.36 -13.55 -12.26
N GLY A 83 15.42 -13.60 -13.20
CA GLY A 83 15.44 -14.47 -14.37
C GLY A 83 14.03 -14.63 -14.92
N SER A 84 13.88 -15.39 -15.98
CA SER A 84 12.59 -15.65 -16.61
C SER A 84 11.68 -16.55 -15.78
N GLY A 85 10.37 -16.38 -15.95
CA GLY A 85 9.31 -17.16 -15.32
C GLY A 85 8.84 -16.61 -13.98
N ALA A 86 7.58 -16.85 -13.67
CA ALA A 86 6.89 -16.30 -12.50
C ALA A 86 7.60 -16.61 -11.17
N ALA A 87 8.16 -17.80 -11.00
CA ALA A 87 8.91 -18.19 -9.80
C ALA A 87 10.20 -17.35 -9.58
N ASN A 88 10.69 -16.70 -10.62
CA ASN A 88 11.84 -15.81 -10.57
C ASN A 88 11.45 -14.32 -10.54
N GLY A 89 10.18 -14.00 -10.30
CA GLY A 89 9.68 -12.64 -10.24
C GLY A 89 9.27 -12.03 -11.58
N ASP A 90 9.34 -12.79 -12.68
CA ASP A 90 8.85 -12.33 -13.98
C ASP A 90 7.31 -12.48 -14.03
N VAL A 91 6.64 -11.53 -13.35
CA VAL A 91 5.18 -11.50 -13.17
C VAL A 91 4.48 -11.46 -14.52
N PRO A 92 3.58 -12.41 -14.85
CA PRO A 92 2.85 -12.42 -16.12
C PRO A 92 1.97 -11.18 -16.32
N GLN A 93 1.73 -10.79 -17.57
CA GLN A 93 0.88 -9.65 -17.89
C GLN A 93 -0.54 -9.79 -17.33
N SER A 94 -1.10 -11.00 -17.35
CA SER A 94 -2.43 -11.26 -16.78
C SER A 94 -2.53 -10.89 -15.30
N GLN A 95 -1.51 -11.20 -14.50
CA GLN A 95 -1.47 -10.82 -13.08
C GLN A 95 -1.35 -9.30 -12.87
N ILE A 96 -0.68 -8.62 -13.80
CA ILE A 96 -0.59 -7.16 -13.80
C ILE A 96 -1.96 -6.54 -14.10
N ASP A 97 -2.66 -7.04 -15.11
CA ASP A 97 -3.99 -6.58 -15.51
C ASP A 97 -5.01 -6.85 -14.39
N ASP A 98 -4.91 -8.01 -13.73
CA ASP A 98 -5.72 -8.36 -12.57
C ASP A 98 -5.43 -7.44 -11.38
N GLN A 99 -4.17 -7.04 -11.13
CA GLN A 99 -3.82 -6.08 -10.08
C GLN A 99 -4.46 -4.71 -10.32
N ILE A 100 -4.48 -4.20 -11.56
CA ILE A 100 -5.17 -2.95 -11.90
C ILE A 100 -6.69 -3.11 -11.69
N THR A 101 -7.25 -4.27 -11.98
CA THR A 101 -8.66 -4.57 -11.77
C THR A 101 -9.00 -4.56 -10.27
N VAL A 102 -8.20 -5.21 -9.44
CA VAL A 102 -8.35 -5.21 -7.97
C VAL A 102 -8.29 -3.79 -7.41
N LEU A 103 -7.31 -2.98 -7.83
CA LEU A 103 -7.19 -1.59 -7.41
C LEU A 103 -8.44 -0.78 -7.76
N ASN A 104 -8.92 -0.86 -8.99
CA ASN A 104 -10.11 -0.13 -9.42
C ASN A 104 -11.37 -0.59 -8.69
N ALA A 105 -11.47 -1.85 -8.30
CA ALA A 105 -12.58 -2.36 -7.49
C ALA A 105 -12.50 -1.83 -6.05
N ALA A 106 -11.33 -1.86 -5.42
CA ALA A 106 -11.12 -1.39 -4.05
C ALA A 106 -11.37 0.11 -3.89
N TYR A 107 -10.96 0.91 -4.86
CA TYR A 107 -11.10 2.37 -4.84
C TYR A 107 -12.35 2.90 -5.59
N ALA A 108 -13.29 2.02 -5.98
CA ALA A 108 -14.46 2.38 -6.79
C ALA A 108 -15.35 3.48 -6.20
N SER A 109 -15.42 3.60 -4.86
CA SER A 109 -16.18 4.64 -4.16
C SER A 109 -15.41 5.95 -3.98
N THR A 110 -14.13 5.99 -4.31
CA THR A 110 -13.25 7.15 -4.19
C THR A 110 -13.16 7.92 -5.50
N PRO A 111 -12.61 9.14 -5.51
CA PRO A 111 -12.36 9.87 -6.75
C PRO A 111 -11.31 9.22 -7.66
N PHE A 112 -10.52 8.28 -7.18
CA PHE A 112 -9.38 7.73 -7.88
C PHE A 112 -9.78 6.61 -8.84
N ARG A 113 -9.12 6.58 -9.99
CA ARG A 113 -9.15 5.52 -10.99
C ARG A 113 -7.74 5.27 -11.48
N PHE A 114 -7.32 4.01 -11.54
CA PHE A 114 -5.98 3.62 -11.94
C PHE A 114 -5.97 3.13 -13.40
N GLU A 115 -5.05 3.67 -14.20
CA GLU A 115 -4.91 3.33 -15.61
C GLU A 115 -3.47 2.86 -15.88
N LEU A 116 -3.32 1.65 -16.41
CA LEU A 116 -2.00 1.11 -16.73
C LEU A 116 -1.36 1.94 -17.84
N ALA A 117 -0.35 2.74 -17.50
CA ALA A 117 0.39 3.59 -18.43
C ALA A 117 1.53 2.82 -19.11
N GLY A 118 2.08 1.81 -18.45
CA GLY A 118 3.11 0.97 -19.03
C GLY A 118 3.66 -0.06 -18.06
N VAL A 119 4.39 -1.01 -18.64
CA VAL A 119 5.11 -2.06 -17.91
C VAL A 119 6.53 -2.14 -18.46
N ASP A 120 7.51 -2.14 -17.59
CA ASP A 120 8.86 -2.53 -17.96
C ASP A 120 9.32 -3.74 -17.15
N ARG A 121 10.32 -4.45 -17.67
CA ARG A 121 10.85 -5.68 -17.08
C ARG A 121 12.36 -5.59 -16.97
N THR A 122 12.89 -5.77 -15.75
CA THR A 122 14.31 -5.64 -15.47
C THR A 122 14.83 -6.89 -14.77
N THR A 123 15.73 -7.61 -15.39
CA THR A 123 16.44 -8.71 -14.74
C THR A 123 17.63 -8.16 -13.97
N ASN A 124 17.47 -8.07 -12.64
CA ASN A 124 18.51 -7.63 -11.72
C ASN A 124 18.30 -8.29 -10.35
N PRO A 125 19.02 -9.37 -10.03
CA PRO A 125 18.89 -10.10 -8.77
C PRO A 125 19.12 -9.23 -7.53
N ALA A 126 20.02 -8.24 -7.59
CA ALA A 126 20.28 -7.35 -6.46
C ALA A 126 19.08 -6.41 -6.20
N TRP A 127 18.45 -5.89 -7.25
CA TRP A 127 17.24 -5.08 -7.11
C TRP A 127 16.04 -5.95 -6.73
N PHE A 128 15.97 -7.18 -7.24
CA PHE A 128 14.91 -8.11 -6.88
C PHE A 128 14.87 -8.40 -5.38
N ALA A 129 16.03 -8.46 -4.71
CA ALA A 129 16.15 -8.66 -3.27
C ALA A 129 16.20 -7.35 -2.46
N MET A 130 15.72 -6.23 -3.02
CA MET A 130 15.73 -4.94 -2.32
C MET A 130 14.91 -4.99 -1.02
N THR A 131 15.33 -4.16 -0.07
CA THR A 131 14.63 -3.93 1.19
C THR A 131 14.44 -2.44 1.42
N PRO A 132 13.52 -2.01 2.28
CA PRO A 132 13.27 -0.60 2.57
C PRO A 132 14.54 0.16 2.95
N GLY A 133 14.79 1.29 2.31
CA GLY A 133 15.97 2.15 2.56
C GLY A 133 17.30 1.60 2.02
N SER A 134 17.30 0.46 1.32
CA SER A 134 18.53 -0.12 0.78
C SER A 134 19.07 0.64 -0.44
N THR A 135 20.38 0.48 -0.69
CA THR A 135 21.00 0.98 -1.90
C THR A 135 20.35 0.39 -3.17
N ALA A 136 19.94 -0.87 -3.10
CA ALA A 136 19.27 -1.57 -4.21
C ALA A 136 17.93 -0.89 -4.55
N GLU A 137 17.11 -0.57 -3.54
CA GLU A 137 15.86 0.20 -3.74
C GLU A 137 16.13 1.55 -4.38
N SER A 138 17.08 2.31 -3.81
CA SER A 138 17.42 3.65 -4.32
C SER A 138 17.89 3.62 -5.77
N GLN A 139 18.69 2.63 -6.13
CA GLN A 139 19.15 2.46 -7.51
C GLN A 139 18.02 2.06 -8.46
N ALA A 140 17.18 1.10 -8.06
CA ALA A 140 16.05 0.64 -8.86
C ALA A 140 15.06 1.78 -9.13
N LYS A 141 14.61 2.47 -8.09
CA LYS A 141 13.69 3.61 -8.21
C LYS A 141 14.27 4.73 -9.05
N LYS A 142 15.53 5.12 -8.83
CA LYS A 142 16.20 6.14 -9.63
C LYS A 142 16.29 5.81 -11.11
N ALA A 143 16.48 4.54 -11.45
CA ALA A 143 16.61 4.09 -12.84
C ALA A 143 15.27 3.92 -13.56
N LEU A 144 14.26 3.41 -12.85
CA LEU A 144 13.02 2.93 -13.46
C LEU A 144 11.87 3.92 -13.36
N ARG A 145 11.85 4.80 -12.34
CA ARG A 145 10.74 5.72 -12.10
C ARG A 145 10.35 6.51 -13.36
N ARG A 146 9.03 6.63 -13.60
CA ARG A 146 8.43 7.36 -14.72
C ARG A 146 7.47 8.44 -14.22
N GLY A 147 7.28 9.48 -15.05
CA GLY A 147 6.31 10.54 -14.81
C GLY A 147 6.69 11.47 -13.65
N ASP A 148 5.69 12.05 -13.04
CA ASP A 148 5.78 13.08 -12.00
C ASP A 148 5.08 12.67 -10.69
N ALA A 149 4.67 13.64 -9.86
CA ALA A 149 4.01 13.39 -8.58
C ALA A 149 2.63 12.74 -8.71
N GLU A 150 1.99 12.85 -9.87
CA GLU A 150 0.66 12.30 -10.14
C GLU A 150 0.72 10.88 -10.73
N THR A 151 1.93 10.36 -10.97
CA THR A 151 2.17 9.05 -11.58
C THR A 151 2.57 8.03 -10.51
N LEU A 152 1.76 7.01 -10.33
CA LEU A 152 2.07 5.89 -9.47
C LEU A 152 3.13 4.99 -10.13
N ASN A 153 4.22 4.74 -9.42
CA ASN A 153 5.23 3.75 -9.80
C ASN A 153 5.16 2.56 -8.83
N LEU A 154 4.76 1.41 -9.32
CA LEU A 154 4.67 0.16 -8.56
C LEU A 154 5.79 -0.78 -8.99
N TYR A 155 6.61 -1.21 -8.05
CA TYR A 155 7.75 -2.10 -8.25
C TYR A 155 7.44 -3.46 -7.66
N THR A 156 7.63 -4.54 -8.42
CA THR A 156 7.57 -5.89 -7.87
C THR A 156 8.97 -6.35 -7.48
N ALA A 157 9.13 -6.91 -6.29
CA ALA A 157 10.40 -7.37 -5.75
C ALA A 157 10.20 -8.62 -4.86
N ASN A 158 11.29 -9.19 -4.37
CA ASN A 158 11.26 -10.29 -3.40
C ASN A 158 12.03 -9.89 -2.13
N PRO A 159 11.46 -9.00 -1.30
CA PRO A 159 12.10 -8.61 -0.04
C PRO A 159 12.19 -9.79 0.93
N SER A 160 13.19 -9.75 1.79
CA SER A 160 13.37 -10.77 2.83
C SER A 160 12.47 -10.54 4.05
N GLY A 161 12.45 -11.50 4.99
CA GLY A 161 11.82 -11.32 6.30
C GLY A 161 10.30 -11.42 6.33
N GLY A 162 9.67 -11.93 5.28
CA GLY A 162 8.20 -12.06 5.22
C GLY A 162 7.48 -10.73 4.92
N LEU A 163 8.21 -9.73 4.47
CA LEU A 163 7.70 -8.41 4.10
C LEU A 163 6.87 -8.51 2.83
N LEU A 164 5.68 -7.91 2.84
CA LEU A 164 4.77 -7.88 1.71
C LEU A 164 4.89 -6.62 0.87
N GLY A 165 5.18 -5.47 1.49
CA GLY A 165 5.32 -4.22 0.74
C GLY A 165 5.71 -3.03 1.61
N TRP A 166 5.91 -1.90 0.93
CA TRP A 166 6.06 -0.57 1.51
C TRP A 166 5.82 0.52 0.47
N ALA A 167 5.51 1.70 0.96
CA ALA A 167 5.25 2.88 0.15
C ALA A 167 5.96 4.13 0.70
N THR A 168 6.06 5.15 -0.14
CA THR A 168 6.32 6.53 0.28
C THR A 168 5.01 7.26 0.52
N PHE A 169 5.00 8.24 1.43
CA PHE A 169 3.87 9.15 1.59
C PHE A 169 3.96 10.35 0.64
N PRO A 170 2.84 11.01 0.31
CA PRO A 170 2.85 12.23 -0.51
C PRO A 170 3.76 13.33 0.05
N SER A 171 3.88 13.40 1.39
CA SER A 171 4.77 14.36 2.08
C SER A 171 6.26 14.15 1.76
N ASP A 172 6.66 12.95 1.37
CA ASP A 172 8.06 12.61 1.07
C ASP A 172 8.50 13.07 -0.32
N TYR A 173 7.54 13.24 -1.24
CA TYR A 173 7.82 13.53 -2.64
C TYR A 173 8.73 14.75 -2.84
N SER A 174 8.45 15.87 -2.18
CA SER A 174 9.24 17.10 -2.35
C SER A 174 10.70 16.95 -1.92
N ARG A 175 10.97 16.03 -0.98
CA ARG A 175 12.31 15.78 -0.45
C ARG A 175 13.08 14.76 -1.28
N ALA A 176 12.39 13.73 -1.79
CA ALA A 176 13.02 12.60 -2.47
C ALA A 176 12.17 12.10 -3.66
N PRO A 177 11.92 12.93 -4.70
CA PRO A 177 11.02 12.59 -5.79
C PRO A 177 11.44 11.34 -6.57
N THR A 178 12.74 11.03 -6.61
CA THR A 178 13.25 9.82 -7.28
C THR A 178 13.05 8.54 -6.48
N GLN A 179 12.64 8.65 -5.20
CA GLN A 179 12.37 7.50 -4.32
C GLN A 179 10.88 7.22 -4.18
N ASP A 180 10.04 8.03 -4.84
CA ASP A 180 8.60 7.90 -4.78
C ASP A 180 8.11 6.58 -5.39
N GLY A 181 7.05 6.03 -4.80
CA GLY A 181 6.34 4.86 -5.30
C GLY A 181 6.15 3.76 -4.27
N VAL A 182 5.58 2.66 -4.76
CA VAL A 182 5.15 1.50 -3.99
C VAL A 182 5.97 0.28 -4.40
N VAL A 183 6.46 -0.47 -3.43
CA VAL A 183 7.07 -1.78 -3.66
C VAL A 183 6.19 -2.86 -3.07
N VAL A 184 5.96 -3.93 -3.83
CA VAL A 184 5.19 -5.10 -3.38
C VAL A 184 5.98 -6.39 -3.61
N LEU A 185 5.75 -7.38 -2.77
CA LEU A 185 6.21 -8.73 -2.99
C LEU A 185 5.64 -9.24 -4.33
N TYR A 186 6.50 -9.69 -5.24
CA TYR A 186 6.10 -10.11 -6.58
C TYR A 186 5.01 -11.20 -6.59
N SER A 187 5.00 -12.06 -5.57
CA SER A 187 4.04 -13.16 -5.43
C SER A 187 2.78 -12.78 -4.63
N SER A 188 2.64 -11.51 -4.20
CA SER A 188 1.42 -11.00 -3.56
C SER A 188 0.45 -10.33 -4.55
N VAL A 189 0.81 -10.23 -5.83
CA VAL A 189 -0.13 -9.86 -6.89
C VAL A 189 -1.18 -10.97 -7.11
N PRO A 190 -2.32 -10.69 -7.74
CA PRO A 190 -3.36 -11.70 -7.95
C PRO A 190 -2.83 -12.98 -8.61
N GLY A 191 -3.03 -14.13 -7.96
CA GLY A 191 -2.53 -15.42 -8.44
C GLY A 191 -1.03 -15.63 -8.36
N GLY A 192 -0.30 -14.79 -7.62
CA GLY A 192 1.16 -14.83 -7.49
C GLY A 192 1.71 -15.96 -6.63
N GLY A 193 0.86 -16.63 -5.83
CA GLY A 193 1.19 -17.84 -5.08
C GLY A 193 1.64 -17.63 -3.63
N SER A 194 1.50 -16.41 -3.07
CA SER A 194 1.76 -16.12 -1.65
C SER A 194 0.49 -16.17 -0.80
N ALA A 195 -0.35 -17.20 -0.98
CA ALA A 195 -1.58 -17.33 -0.21
C ALA A 195 -1.34 -17.22 1.32
N PRO A 196 -2.19 -16.51 2.06
CA PRO A 196 -3.43 -15.84 1.67
C PRO A 196 -3.27 -14.39 1.17
N TYR A 197 -2.08 -13.96 0.76
CA TYR A 197 -1.73 -12.58 0.39
C TYR A 197 -1.62 -12.36 -1.12
N ASP A 198 -2.11 -13.29 -1.93
CA ASP A 198 -2.00 -13.29 -3.39
C ASP A 198 -3.32 -12.94 -4.10
N GLU A 199 -4.12 -12.06 -3.48
CA GLU A 199 -5.36 -11.52 -4.04
C GLU A 199 -5.21 -10.05 -4.51
N GLY A 200 -4.00 -9.45 -4.38
CA GLY A 200 -3.72 -8.08 -4.79
C GLY A 200 -3.94 -7.03 -3.70
N ASP A 201 -4.36 -7.44 -2.50
CA ASP A 201 -4.63 -6.54 -1.37
C ASP A 201 -3.37 -5.85 -0.84
N THR A 202 -2.20 -6.49 -0.98
CA THR A 202 -0.93 -5.84 -0.66
C THR A 202 -0.75 -4.56 -1.46
N GLY A 203 -0.96 -4.61 -2.78
CA GLY A 203 -0.88 -3.43 -3.64
C GLY A 203 -1.91 -2.37 -3.25
N THR A 204 -3.14 -2.79 -2.94
CA THR A 204 -4.21 -1.91 -2.47
C THR A 204 -3.83 -1.19 -1.17
N HIS A 205 -3.28 -1.91 -0.21
CA HIS A 205 -2.85 -1.37 1.09
C HIS A 205 -1.72 -0.34 0.93
N GLU A 206 -0.66 -0.70 0.22
CA GLU A 206 0.50 0.19 0.04
C GLU A 206 0.17 1.43 -0.79
N ILE A 207 -0.72 1.31 -1.79
CA ILE A 207 -1.21 2.46 -2.55
C ILE A 207 -2.06 3.39 -1.67
N GLY A 208 -2.75 2.87 -0.66
CA GLY A 208 -3.41 3.69 0.37
C GLY A 208 -2.43 4.63 1.06
N HIS A 209 -1.25 4.16 1.46
CA HIS A 209 -0.19 4.99 2.03
C HIS A 209 0.35 6.02 1.02
N TRP A 210 0.52 5.63 -0.25
CA TRP A 210 0.99 6.53 -1.30
C TRP A 210 -0.01 7.66 -1.60
N LEU A 211 -1.29 7.42 -1.39
CA LEU A 211 -2.35 8.45 -1.53
C LEU A 211 -2.45 9.37 -0.30
N GLY A 212 -2.04 8.92 0.90
CA GLY A 212 -2.00 9.69 2.15
C GLY A 212 -2.90 9.19 3.25
#